data_15593a33d22dd7dad8eee066dab707a8
#
_entry.id   15593a33d22dd7dad8eee066dab707a8
#
_cell.length_a   1.000
_cell.length_b   1.000
_cell.length_c   1.000
_cell.angle_alpha   90.00
_cell.angle_beta   90.00
_cell.angle_gamma   90.00
#
_symmetry.space_group_name_H-M   'P 1'
#
loop_
_entity.id
_entity.type
_entity.pdbx_description
1 polymer ?
#
loop_
_entity_poly.entity_id
_entity_poly.type
_entity_poly.pdbx_seq_one_letter_code
_entity_poly.pdbx_strand_id
1 'polypeptide(L)'
;LSRGLGDVYKRQVVSLTTSGSIPLENLLKACAGILPKDIVLWQAEEADEGFHARYSACWKRYCYRIVRNKHADPFLRNYVWQMREYLRLEAMQEAAQLLLGTHDFSFFRSAGSVQSSPVKTIYRAEWLQKEQGELEFCIEGNGFLYHMVRNIVWHLVEVGKGTKSIAAFKSEFAAGKRHFKVAPAPPQGLYLDYVGYIPHFLADIKKIRK
;
A
#
# COMPACT_ATOMS: atom_id res chain seq x y z
N LEU A 1 -10.33 9.80 9.89
CA LEU A 1 -9.33 9.35 8.91
C LEU A 1 -7.95 9.76 9.42
N SER A 2 -7.18 8.83 10.03
CA SER A 2 -5.79 9.13 10.35
C SER A 2 -5.00 9.09 9.04
N ARG A 3 -4.68 10.25 8.49
CA ARG A 3 -3.61 10.40 7.52
C ARG A 3 -2.30 10.03 8.24
N GLY A 4 -1.69 8.91 7.87
CA GLY A 4 -0.26 8.80 8.08
C GLY A 4 0.37 9.99 7.36
N LEU A 5 1.05 10.88 8.09
CA LEU A 5 1.66 12.07 7.51
C LEU A 5 2.63 11.62 6.40
N GLY A 6 2.27 11.88 5.14
CA GLY A 6 3.10 11.67 3.97
C GLY A 6 2.73 10.52 3.03
N ASP A 7 1.81 9.62 3.40
CA ASP A 7 1.33 8.59 2.46
C ASP A 7 0.51 9.23 1.33
N VAL A 8 0.61 8.71 0.10
CA VAL A 8 -0.15 9.19 -1.06
C VAL A 8 -1.37 8.29 -1.29
N TYR A 9 -2.52 8.90 -1.54
CA TYR A 9 -3.77 8.17 -1.79
C TYR A 9 -4.24 8.41 -3.22
N LYS A 10 -4.20 7.37 -4.08
CA LYS A 10 -4.63 7.48 -5.47
C LYS A 10 -6.07 7.09 -5.71
N ARG A 11 -6.59 6.07 -5.06
CA ARG A 11 -7.95 5.55 -5.28
C ARG A 11 -8.66 5.33 -3.96
N GLN A 12 -8.64 6.36 -3.12
CA GLN A 12 -9.39 6.34 -1.87
C GLN A 12 -10.88 6.36 -2.17
N VAL A 13 -11.65 5.53 -1.46
CA VAL A 13 -13.11 5.51 -1.54
C VAL A 13 -13.69 6.08 -0.25
N VAL A 14 -14.71 6.90 -0.39
CA VAL A 14 -15.45 7.52 0.72
C VAL A 14 -16.92 7.19 0.53
N SER A 15 -17.59 6.75 1.58
CA SER A 15 -19.06 6.66 1.62
C SER A 15 -19.61 7.82 2.44
N LEU A 16 -20.66 8.42 1.96
CA LEU A 16 -21.42 9.47 2.66
C LEU A 16 -22.92 9.23 2.46
N THR A 17 -23.71 9.64 3.44
CA THR A 17 -25.17 9.65 3.34
C THR A 17 -25.62 11.11 3.24
N THR A 18 -26.53 11.38 2.32
CA THR A 18 -27.13 12.71 2.13
C THR A 18 -28.64 12.62 1.99
N SER A 19 -29.36 13.60 2.48
CA SER A 19 -30.80 13.77 2.25
C SER A 19 -31.08 14.56 0.97
N GLY A 20 -30.06 15.08 0.30
CA GLY A 20 -30.20 15.87 -0.92
C GLY A 20 -30.34 15.00 -2.17
N SER A 21 -31.07 15.51 -3.15
CA SER A 21 -31.27 14.85 -4.46
C SER A 21 -30.35 15.44 -5.55
N ILE A 22 -29.09 15.73 -5.22
CA ILE A 22 -28.17 16.31 -6.18
C ILE A 22 -27.73 15.21 -7.18
N PRO A 23 -27.92 15.41 -8.49
CA PRO A 23 -27.39 14.48 -9.49
C PRO A 23 -25.87 14.27 -9.32
N LEU A 24 -25.39 13.03 -9.47
CA LEU A 24 -23.97 12.67 -9.21
C LEU A 24 -22.99 13.52 -10.02
N GLU A 25 -23.30 13.85 -11.27
CA GLU A 25 -22.48 14.73 -12.10
C GLU A 25 -22.34 16.15 -11.51
N ASN A 26 -23.43 16.69 -10.94
CA ASN A 26 -23.41 18.00 -10.30
C ASN A 26 -22.64 17.96 -8.97
N LEU A 27 -22.71 16.84 -8.24
CA LEU A 27 -21.90 16.62 -7.05
C LEU A 27 -20.40 16.65 -7.39
N LEU A 28 -19.98 15.96 -8.46
CA LEU A 28 -18.57 15.97 -8.90
C LEU A 28 -18.11 17.39 -9.29
N LYS A 29 -18.94 18.14 -10.03
CA LYS A 29 -18.65 19.54 -10.41
C LYS A 29 -18.54 20.46 -9.18
N ALA A 30 -19.48 20.34 -8.24
CA ALA A 30 -19.47 21.12 -7.00
C ALA A 30 -18.20 20.81 -6.16
N CYS A 31 -17.85 19.53 -6.01
CA CYS A 31 -16.66 19.12 -5.29
C CYS A 31 -15.39 19.67 -5.94
N ALA A 32 -15.31 19.69 -7.27
CA ALA A 32 -14.16 20.26 -7.98
C ALA A 32 -13.96 21.77 -7.69
N GLY A 33 -15.02 22.50 -7.40
CA GLY A 33 -14.96 23.91 -7.04
C GLY A 33 -14.66 24.19 -5.56
N ILE A 34 -14.95 23.25 -4.66
CA ILE A 34 -14.89 23.45 -3.20
C ILE A 34 -13.66 22.77 -2.56
N LEU A 35 -13.24 21.61 -3.10
CA LEU A 35 -12.14 20.84 -2.53
C LEU A 35 -10.79 21.51 -2.78
N PRO A 36 -9.82 21.34 -1.85
CA PRO A 36 -8.44 21.72 -2.09
C PRO A 36 -7.89 21.10 -3.38
N LYS A 37 -6.95 21.79 -4.05
CA LYS A 37 -6.41 21.39 -5.38
C LYS A 37 -5.71 20.03 -5.38
N ASP A 38 -5.31 19.53 -4.22
CA ASP A 38 -4.68 18.22 -4.01
C ASP A 38 -5.69 17.08 -3.79
N ILE A 39 -7.00 17.37 -3.82
CA ILE A 39 -8.08 16.40 -3.70
C ILE A 39 -8.98 16.47 -4.93
N VAL A 40 -9.06 15.38 -5.68
CA VAL A 40 -9.88 15.27 -6.88
C VAL A 40 -10.83 14.07 -6.73
N LEU A 41 -12.13 14.31 -6.89
CA LEU A 41 -13.13 13.25 -7.05
C LEU A 41 -13.19 12.83 -8.52
N TRP A 42 -12.93 11.55 -8.78
CA TRP A 42 -12.96 11.03 -10.15
C TRP A 42 -14.31 10.42 -10.52
N GLN A 43 -15.00 9.85 -9.54
CA GLN A 43 -16.23 9.11 -9.74
C GLN A 43 -17.10 9.21 -8.50
N ALA A 44 -18.39 9.26 -8.70
CA ALA A 44 -19.41 9.08 -7.68
C ALA A 44 -20.46 8.10 -8.20
N GLU A 45 -20.95 7.23 -7.33
CA GLU A 45 -21.98 6.26 -7.64
C GLU A 45 -22.87 6.05 -6.40
N GLU A 46 -24.13 5.69 -6.64
CA GLU A 46 -25.04 5.27 -5.58
C GLU A 46 -24.61 3.88 -5.08
N ALA A 47 -24.75 3.67 -3.79
CA ALA A 47 -24.41 2.42 -3.15
C ALA A 47 -25.55 1.94 -2.26
N ASP A 48 -25.66 0.65 -2.03
CA ASP A 48 -26.62 0.04 -1.12
C ASP A 48 -26.48 0.61 0.30
N GLU A 49 -27.59 0.67 1.06
CA GLU A 49 -27.60 1.21 2.43
C GLU A 49 -26.59 0.56 3.38
N GLY A 50 -26.27 -0.73 3.18
CA GLY A 50 -25.29 -1.47 3.95
C GLY A 50 -23.83 -1.22 3.55
N PHE A 51 -23.57 -0.46 2.47
CA PHE A 51 -22.22 -0.23 2.00
C PHE A 51 -21.46 0.74 2.89
N HIS A 52 -20.26 0.34 3.29
CA HIS A 52 -19.33 1.19 4.03
C HIS A 52 -17.93 1.13 3.40
N ALA A 53 -17.42 2.24 2.91
CA ALA A 53 -16.15 2.31 2.17
C ALA A 53 -14.94 1.64 2.87
N ARG A 54 -14.92 1.61 4.21
CA ARG A 54 -13.86 0.96 4.98
C ARG A 54 -14.15 -0.50 5.31
N TYR A 55 -15.39 -0.81 5.73
CA TYR A 55 -15.73 -2.13 6.29
C TYR A 55 -16.19 -3.11 5.22
N SER A 56 -16.76 -2.62 4.12
CA SER A 56 -17.11 -3.46 2.96
C SER A 56 -15.93 -3.80 2.06
N ALA A 57 -14.74 -3.23 2.33
CA ALA A 57 -13.54 -3.53 1.56
C ALA A 57 -13.06 -4.96 1.82
N CYS A 58 -12.99 -5.78 0.76
CA CYS A 58 -12.53 -7.16 0.80
C CYS A 58 -11.02 -7.29 0.72
N TRP A 59 -10.35 -6.41 -0.02
CA TRP A 59 -8.91 -6.40 -0.17
C TRP A 59 -8.39 -5.02 -0.60
N LYS A 60 -7.07 -4.81 -0.47
CA LYS A 60 -6.41 -3.56 -0.83
C LYS A 60 -5.11 -3.87 -1.55
N ARG A 61 -4.73 -2.97 -2.48
CA ARG A 61 -3.40 -2.91 -3.06
C ARG A 61 -2.69 -1.67 -2.57
N TYR A 62 -1.48 -1.87 -2.08
CA TYR A 62 -0.52 -0.80 -1.86
C TYR A 62 0.65 -0.95 -2.83
N CYS A 63 1.14 0.16 -3.35
CA CYS A 63 2.39 0.21 -4.09
C CYS A 63 3.37 1.14 -3.38
N TYR A 64 4.65 0.79 -3.40
CA TYR A 64 5.71 1.59 -2.80
C TYR A 64 6.79 1.86 -3.85
N ARG A 65 7.13 3.14 -4.03
CA ARG A 65 8.02 3.60 -5.10
C ARG A 65 9.38 4.00 -4.53
N ILE A 66 10.42 3.46 -5.14
CA ILE A 66 11.82 3.77 -4.87
C ILE A 66 12.46 4.24 -6.16
N VAL A 67 13.21 5.34 -6.10
CA VAL A 67 14.00 5.81 -7.23
C VAL A 67 15.47 5.81 -6.82
N ARG A 68 16.28 5.11 -7.61
CA ARG A 68 17.72 5.08 -7.42
C ARG A 68 18.38 6.12 -8.32
N ASN A 69 18.80 7.20 -7.72
CA ASN A 69 19.47 8.29 -8.42
C ASN A 69 20.79 8.69 -7.73
N LYS A 70 21.81 9.02 -8.51
CA LYS A 70 23.06 9.58 -8.00
C LYS A 70 22.84 10.91 -7.28
N HIS A 71 21.92 11.72 -7.80
CA HIS A 71 21.50 13.00 -7.24
C HIS A 71 20.01 12.96 -6.93
N ALA A 72 19.61 13.51 -5.79
CA ALA A 72 18.21 13.59 -5.43
C ALA A 72 17.47 14.55 -6.38
N ASP A 73 16.29 14.11 -6.85
CA ASP A 73 15.40 14.96 -7.64
C ASP A 73 14.44 15.70 -6.69
N PRO A 74 14.50 17.04 -6.65
CA PRO A 74 13.64 17.84 -5.78
C PRO A 74 12.15 17.72 -6.12
N PHE A 75 11.79 17.42 -7.37
CA PHE A 75 10.40 17.27 -7.80
C PHE A 75 9.79 15.95 -7.31
N LEU A 76 10.61 14.93 -7.11
CA LEU A 76 10.17 13.60 -6.62
C LEU A 76 10.22 13.45 -5.10
N ARG A 77 10.71 14.45 -4.34
CA ARG A 77 10.96 14.34 -2.89
C ARG A 77 9.74 13.93 -2.06
N ASN A 78 8.53 14.28 -2.50
CA ASN A 78 7.29 14.01 -1.78
C ASN A 78 6.53 12.78 -2.33
N TYR A 79 7.10 12.07 -3.31
CA TYR A 79 6.38 11.05 -4.07
C TYR A 79 7.11 9.72 -4.16
N VAL A 80 8.40 9.67 -3.83
CA VAL A 80 9.20 8.45 -3.89
C VAL A 80 10.24 8.41 -2.77
N TRP A 81 10.68 7.23 -2.40
CA TRP A 81 11.88 7.08 -1.59
C TRP A 81 13.11 7.16 -2.51
N GLN A 82 13.85 8.22 -2.42
CA GLN A 82 15.08 8.40 -3.18
C GLN A 82 16.27 7.81 -2.43
N MET A 83 17.09 7.02 -3.11
CA MET A 83 18.29 6.41 -2.52
C MET A 83 19.42 6.29 -3.56
N ARG A 84 20.66 6.13 -3.06
CA ARG A 84 21.85 5.99 -3.90
C ARG A 84 22.35 4.55 -3.97
N GLU A 85 22.04 3.76 -2.99
CA GLU A 85 22.52 2.41 -2.83
C GLU A 85 22.01 1.51 -3.95
N TYR A 86 22.85 0.56 -4.35
CA TYR A 86 22.46 -0.49 -5.27
C TYR A 86 21.56 -1.49 -4.54
N LEU A 87 20.49 -1.90 -5.21
CA LEU A 87 19.55 -2.91 -4.72
C LEU A 87 19.55 -4.12 -5.65
N ARG A 88 19.78 -5.30 -5.08
CA ARG A 88 19.66 -6.58 -5.78
C ARG A 88 18.20 -6.97 -5.88
N LEU A 89 17.58 -6.65 -7.02
CA LEU A 89 16.15 -6.81 -7.24
C LEU A 89 15.71 -8.27 -7.10
N GLU A 90 16.51 -9.21 -7.62
CA GLU A 90 16.23 -10.64 -7.57
C GLU A 90 16.12 -11.14 -6.12
N ALA A 91 17.04 -10.70 -5.25
CA ALA A 91 16.98 -11.05 -3.82
C ALA A 91 15.78 -10.46 -3.11
N MET A 92 15.40 -9.21 -3.47
CA MET A 92 14.20 -8.56 -2.94
C MET A 92 12.93 -9.29 -3.40
N GLN A 93 12.90 -9.74 -4.66
CA GLN A 93 11.77 -10.49 -5.20
C GLN A 93 11.65 -11.86 -4.54
N GLU A 94 12.75 -12.59 -4.35
CA GLU A 94 12.75 -13.87 -3.64
C GLU A 94 12.26 -13.71 -2.19
N ALA A 95 12.74 -12.69 -1.48
CA ALA A 95 12.27 -12.41 -0.12
C ALA A 95 10.78 -12.03 -0.08
N ALA A 96 10.28 -11.29 -1.09
CA ALA A 96 8.88 -10.91 -1.17
C ALA A 96 7.94 -12.12 -1.34
N GLN A 97 8.38 -13.19 -2.02
CA GLN A 97 7.58 -14.42 -2.16
C GLN A 97 7.28 -15.10 -0.82
N LEU A 98 8.12 -14.91 0.19
CA LEU A 98 7.90 -15.45 1.55
C LEU A 98 6.70 -14.83 2.26
N LEU A 99 6.17 -13.71 1.76
CA LEU A 99 5.01 -13.02 2.32
C LEU A 99 3.68 -13.59 1.81
N LEU A 100 3.69 -14.38 0.72
CA LEU A 100 2.47 -14.90 0.11
C LEU A 100 1.76 -15.90 1.02
N GLY A 101 0.42 -15.88 0.97
CA GLY A 101 -0.43 -16.76 1.79
C GLY A 101 -0.86 -16.10 3.09
N THR A 102 -1.31 -16.95 4.04
CA THR A 102 -1.86 -16.51 5.32
C THR A 102 -0.81 -16.68 6.41
N HIS A 103 -0.41 -15.58 7.04
CA HIS A 103 0.63 -15.55 8.07
C HIS A 103 0.25 -14.59 9.21
N ASP A 104 0.92 -14.74 10.35
CA ASP A 104 0.95 -13.73 11.41
C ASP A 104 1.97 -12.64 11.04
N PHE A 105 1.47 -11.43 10.77
CA PHE A 105 2.28 -10.26 10.40
C PHE A 105 2.65 -9.36 11.59
N SER A 106 2.55 -9.86 12.83
CA SER A 106 2.93 -9.10 14.03
C SER A 106 4.32 -8.51 13.96
N PHE A 107 5.27 -9.21 13.33
CA PHE A 107 6.63 -8.75 13.09
C PHE A 107 6.69 -7.38 12.39
N PHE A 108 5.77 -7.11 11.47
CA PHE A 108 5.74 -5.86 10.70
C PHE A 108 4.78 -4.81 11.29
N ARG A 109 4.14 -5.06 12.44
CA ARG A 109 3.23 -4.10 13.07
C ARG A 109 3.98 -3.07 13.90
N SER A 110 3.70 -1.77 13.70
CA SER A 110 4.14 -0.71 14.59
C SER A 110 3.23 -0.57 15.82
N ALA A 111 3.77 -0.07 16.92
CA ALA A 111 3.00 0.25 18.12
C ALA A 111 1.97 1.36 17.85
N GLY A 112 0.94 1.46 18.70
CA GLY A 112 -0.10 2.51 18.61
C GLY A 112 -1.26 2.21 17.65
N SER A 113 -1.40 0.98 17.16
CA SER A 113 -2.54 0.59 16.33
C SER A 113 -3.74 0.09 17.13
N VAL A 114 -4.95 0.35 16.62
CA VAL A 114 -6.17 -0.33 17.08
C VAL A 114 -5.97 -1.85 16.95
N GLN A 115 -6.43 -2.61 17.94
CA GLN A 115 -6.35 -4.07 17.93
C GLN A 115 -7.12 -4.63 16.72
N SER A 116 -6.39 -5.18 15.75
CA SER A 116 -6.93 -5.99 14.67
C SER A 116 -6.14 -7.29 14.64
N SER A 117 -6.78 -8.39 14.20
CA SER A 117 -6.08 -9.67 14.03
C SER A 117 -4.78 -9.47 13.26
N PRO A 118 -3.63 -9.93 13.77
CA PRO A 118 -2.36 -9.83 13.06
C PRO A 118 -2.27 -10.82 11.90
N VAL A 119 -3.15 -11.81 11.86
CA VAL A 119 -3.20 -12.78 10.77
C VAL A 119 -3.83 -12.13 9.56
N LYS A 120 -3.08 -12.10 8.45
CA LYS A 120 -3.50 -11.54 7.16
C LYS A 120 -3.16 -12.51 6.04
N THR A 121 -3.92 -12.39 4.94
CA THR A 121 -3.64 -13.14 3.71
C THR A 121 -3.11 -12.18 2.66
N ILE A 122 -1.90 -12.44 2.17
CA ILE A 122 -1.29 -11.70 1.06
C ILE A 122 -1.47 -12.52 -0.21
N TYR A 123 -2.10 -11.89 -1.21
CA TYR A 123 -2.42 -12.49 -2.51
C TYR A 123 -1.33 -12.27 -3.54
N ARG A 124 -0.62 -11.12 -3.45
CA ARG A 124 0.44 -10.72 -4.36
C ARG A 124 1.48 -9.89 -3.60
N ALA A 125 2.75 -10.13 -3.89
CA ALA A 125 3.87 -9.37 -3.37
C ALA A 125 5.00 -9.41 -4.40
N GLU A 126 5.18 -8.33 -5.15
CA GLU A 126 6.15 -8.33 -6.25
C GLU A 126 6.83 -6.98 -6.41
N TRP A 127 8.06 -7.03 -6.91
CA TRP A 127 8.81 -5.88 -7.37
C TRP A 127 8.75 -5.76 -8.88
N LEU A 128 8.51 -4.56 -9.36
CA LEU A 128 8.49 -4.21 -10.77
C LEU A 128 9.59 -3.18 -11.03
N GLN A 129 10.43 -3.44 -12.02
CA GLN A 129 11.35 -2.43 -12.51
C GLN A 129 10.62 -1.58 -13.57
N LYS A 130 10.57 -0.29 -13.33
CA LYS A 130 10.01 0.71 -14.24
C LYS A 130 11.15 1.40 -15.00
N GLU A 131 10.77 2.30 -15.88
CA GLU A 131 11.73 3.14 -16.60
C GLU A 131 12.54 4.04 -15.65
N GLN A 132 13.67 4.55 -16.12
CA GLN A 132 14.53 5.51 -15.40
C GLN A 132 15.03 5.07 -14.02
N GLY A 133 15.13 3.73 -13.78
CA GLY A 133 15.65 3.19 -12.51
C GLY A 133 14.67 3.24 -11.34
N GLU A 134 13.38 3.45 -11.61
CA GLU A 134 12.33 3.34 -10.60
C GLU A 134 12.04 1.86 -10.32
N LEU A 135 11.95 1.53 -9.03
CA LEU A 135 11.47 0.25 -8.52
C LEU A 135 10.12 0.47 -7.84
N GLU A 136 9.15 -0.37 -8.16
CA GLU A 136 7.83 -0.34 -7.54
C GLU A 136 7.52 -1.69 -6.89
N PHE A 137 7.29 -1.68 -5.59
CA PHE A 137 6.79 -2.84 -4.85
C PHE A 137 5.29 -2.77 -4.74
N CYS A 138 4.57 -3.77 -5.28
CA CYS A 138 3.12 -3.88 -5.15
C CYS A 138 2.74 -5.06 -4.27
N ILE A 139 1.86 -4.83 -3.30
CA ILE A 139 1.36 -5.85 -2.38
C ILE A 139 -0.17 -5.79 -2.29
N GLU A 140 -0.81 -6.96 -2.43
CA GLU A 140 -2.26 -7.12 -2.33
C GLU A 140 -2.60 -8.05 -1.17
N GLY A 141 -3.61 -7.70 -0.38
CA GLY A 141 -4.03 -8.54 0.75
C GLY A 141 -5.40 -8.17 1.30
N ASN A 142 -5.97 -9.05 2.12
CA ASN A 142 -7.27 -8.85 2.76
C ASN A 142 -7.25 -7.73 3.82
N GLY A 143 -6.09 -7.27 4.21
CA GLY A 143 -5.91 -6.17 5.16
C GLY A 143 -4.46 -5.99 5.55
N PHE A 144 -4.15 -4.84 6.13
CA PHE A 144 -2.81 -4.48 6.55
C PHE A 144 -2.83 -3.88 7.95
N LEU A 145 -1.79 -4.20 8.72
CA LEU A 145 -1.57 -3.62 10.05
C LEU A 145 -0.94 -2.23 9.92
N TYR A 146 -0.93 -1.49 11.03
CA TYR A 146 -0.34 -0.16 11.07
C TYR A 146 1.15 -0.21 10.68
N HIS A 147 1.54 0.58 9.70
CA HIS A 147 2.86 0.64 9.07
C HIS A 147 3.37 -0.67 8.44
N MET A 148 2.54 -1.71 8.33
CA MET A 148 2.95 -3.03 7.85
C MET A 148 3.69 -2.97 6.51
N VAL A 149 3.13 -2.34 5.49
CA VAL A 149 3.74 -2.28 4.16
C VAL A 149 5.09 -1.55 4.21
N ARG A 150 5.19 -0.44 4.93
CA ARG A 150 6.45 0.32 5.07
C ARG A 150 7.52 -0.48 5.82
N ASN A 151 7.14 -1.26 6.84
CA ASN A 151 8.06 -2.16 7.53
C ASN A 151 8.51 -3.31 6.62
N ILE A 152 7.60 -3.90 5.84
CA ILE A 152 7.96 -4.91 4.83
C ILE A 152 8.99 -4.35 3.85
N VAL A 153 8.70 -3.19 3.25
CA VAL A 153 9.60 -2.54 2.29
C VAL A 153 10.97 -2.26 2.90
N TRP A 154 11.03 -1.77 4.15
CA TRP A 154 12.29 -1.58 4.84
C TRP A 154 13.14 -2.85 4.86
N HIS A 155 12.56 -3.98 5.28
CA HIS A 155 13.26 -5.25 5.36
C HIS A 155 13.67 -5.80 3.99
N LEU A 156 12.81 -5.66 2.98
CA LEU A 156 13.15 -6.06 1.61
C LEU A 156 14.30 -5.23 1.04
N VAL A 157 14.36 -3.93 1.34
CA VAL A 157 15.48 -3.06 0.97
C VAL A 157 16.77 -3.47 1.66
N GLU A 158 16.73 -3.85 2.94
CA GLU A 158 17.93 -4.38 3.64
C GLU A 158 18.42 -5.69 3.00
N VAL A 159 17.51 -6.55 2.51
CA VAL A 159 17.88 -7.71 1.71
C VAL A 159 18.52 -7.29 0.38
N GLY A 160 17.93 -6.32 -0.30
CA GLY A 160 18.46 -5.78 -1.57
C GLY A 160 19.85 -5.16 -1.43
N LYS A 161 20.12 -4.46 -0.34
CA LYS A 161 21.46 -3.91 0.00
C LYS A 161 22.46 -5.01 0.36
N GLY A 162 21.99 -6.20 0.72
CA GLY A 162 22.83 -7.30 1.23
C GLY A 162 23.21 -7.17 2.69
N THR A 163 22.64 -6.22 3.43
CA THR A 163 22.81 -6.07 4.89
C THR A 163 22.02 -7.11 5.68
N LYS A 164 21.03 -7.73 5.03
CA LYS A 164 20.26 -8.86 5.57
C LYS A 164 20.20 -10.00 4.56
N SER A 165 20.43 -11.24 5.02
CA SER A 165 20.22 -12.41 4.17
C SER A 165 18.74 -12.80 4.11
N ILE A 166 18.32 -13.48 3.03
CA ILE A 166 16.94 -14.00 2.88
C ILE A 166 16.63 -15.00 4.01
N ALA A 167 17.60 -15.82 4.42
CA ALA A 167 17.44 -16.75 5.54
C ALA A 167 17.17 -16.03 6.87
N ALA A 168 17.88 -14.93 7.14
CA ALA A 168 17.64 -14.10 8.31
C ALA A 168 16.26 -13.45 8.27
N PHE A 169 15.85 -12.89 7.11
CA PHE A 169 14.51 -12.32 6.92
C PHE A 169 13.41 -13.37 7.19
N LYS A 170 13.55 -14.58 6.63
CA LYS A 170 12.61 -15.70 6.85
C LYS A 170 12.50 -16.08 8.33
N SER A 171 13.65 -16.22 9.01
CA SER A 171 13.71 -16.58 10.43
C SER A 171 13.07 -15.52 11.33
N GLU A 172 13.38 -14.23 11.10
CA GLU A 172 12.81 -13.12 11.85
C GLU A 172 11.29 -13.01 11.64
N PHE A 173 10.81 -13.16 10.40
CA PHE A 173 9.38 -13.16 10.09
C PHE A 173 8.66 -14.31 10.78
N ALA A 174 9.21 -15.53 10.71
CA ALA A 174 8.64 -16.71 11.38
C ALA A 174 8.61 -16.59 12.91
N ALA A 175 9.59 -15.90 13.50
CA ALA A 175 9.62 -15.66 14.95
C ALA A 175 8.50 -14.74 15.44
N GLY A 176 7.88 -13.94 14.55
CA GLY A 176 6.73 -13.08 14.84
C GLY A 176 6.99 -11.94 15.83
N LYS A 177 8.16 -11.87 16.44
CA LYS A 177 8.51 -10.88 17.45
C LYS A 177 9.27 -9.72 16.82
N ARG A 178 8.77 -8.51 17.04
CA ARG A 178 9.47 -7.29 16.63
C ARG A 178 10.58 -6.96 17.64
N HIS A 179 11.83 -7.21 17.27
CA HIS A 179 13.01 -6.94 18.12
C HIS A 179 13.73 -5.63 17.78
N PHE A 180 13.25 -4.86 16.80
CA PHE A 180 13.98 -3.70 16.31
C PHE A 180 13.20 -2.40 16.52
N LYS A 181 13.94 -1.36 16.89
CA LYS A 181 13.47 0.03 16.98
C LYS A 181 13.84 0.79 15.71
N VAL A 182 13.52 0.23 14.53
CA VAL A 182 13.83 0.89 13.25
C VAL A 182 12.60 1.64 12.78
N ALA A 183 12.82 2.83 12.25
CA ALA A 183 11.76 3.59 11.60
C ALA A 183 11.29 2.84 10.34
N PRO A 184 9.97 2.81 10.06
CA PRO A 184 9.46 2.28 8.81
C PRO A 184 10.05 3.01 7.59
N ALA A 185 10.05 2.39 6.42
CA ALA A 185 10.41 3.07 5.18
C ALA A 185 9.67 4.42 5.03
N PRO A 186 10.27 5.44 4.40
CA PRO A 186 9.70 6.78 4.30
C PRO A 186 8.26 6.79 3.78
N PRO A 187 7.36 7.62 4.34
CA PRO A 187 5.93 7.57 4.01
C PRO A 187 5.63 8.01 2.57
N GLN A 188 6.39 8.95 2.02
CA GLN A 188 6.16 9.53 0.69
C GLN A 188 6.28 8.53 -0.47
N GLY A 189 6.91 7.38 -0.24
CA GLY A 189 6.96 6.29 -1.23
C GLY A 189 5.71 5.42 -1.26
N LEU A 190 4.83 5.48 -0.26
CA LEU A 190 3.69 4.58 -0.11
C LEU A 190 2.42 5.14 -0.76
N TYR A 191 1.77 4.32 -1.58
CA TYR A 191 0.52 4.62 -2.26
C TYR A 191 -0.54 3.58 -1.94
N LEU A 192 -1.74 4.03 -1.50
CA LEU A 192 -2.95 3.21 -1.60
C LEU A 192 -3.39 3.23 -3.06
N ASP A 193 -3.12 2.16 -3.80
CA ASP A 193 -3.35 2.09 -5.24
C ASP A 193 -4.75 1.60 -5.59
N TYR A 194 -5.31 0.67 -4.81
CA TYR A 194 -6.63 0.11 -5.09
C TYR A 194 -7.33 -0.40 -3.82
N VAL A 195 -8.67 -0.29 -3.80
CA VAL A 195 -9.56 -0.89 -2.81
C VAL A 195 -10.58 -1.75 -3.54
N GLY A 196 -10.60 -3.05 -3.26
CA GLY A 196 -11.53 -4.01 -3.86
C GLY A 196 -12.71 -4.33 -2.95
N TYR A 197 -13.92 -4.24 -3.50
CA TYR A 197 -15.19 -4.52 -2.82
C TYR A 197 -15.84 -5.84 -3.25
N ILE A 198 -15.20 -6.57 -4.12
CA ILE A 198 -15.51 -7.97 -4.43
C ILE A 198 -14.36 -8.85 -3.98
N PRO A 199 -14.60 -10.14 -3.62
CA PRO A 199 -13.52 -11.04 -3.25
C PRO A 199 -12.40 -11.08 -4.29
N HIS A 200 -11.14 -11.17 -3.84
CA HIS A 200 -9.96 -11.06 -4.71
C HIS A 200 -9.98 -12.07 -5.85
N PHE A 201 -10.35 -13.32 -5.58
CA PHE A 201 -10.43 -14.40 -6.58
C PHE A 201 -11.47 -14.12 -7.69
N LEU A 202 -12.48 -13.29 -7.45
CA LEU A 202 -13.46 -12.88 -8.46
C LEU A 202 -13.00 -11.66 -9.27
N ALA A 203 -12.06 -10.87 -8.74
CA ALA A 203 -11.54 -9.69 -9.41
C ALA A 203 -10.76 -10.04 -10.69
N ASP A 204 -10.04 -11.15 -10.68
CA ASP A 204 -9.27 -11.62 -11.84
C ASP A 204 -10.18 -12.15 -12.96
N ILE A 205 -11.32 -12.75 -12.63
CA ILE A 205 -12.31 -13.24 -13.61
C ILE A 205 -12.90 -12.08 -14.41
N LYS A 206 -13.14 -10.91 -13.79
CA LYS A 206 -13.66 -9.72 -14.49
C LYS A 206 -12.65 -9.08 -15.45
N LYS A 207 -11.34 -9.27 -15.24
CA LYS A 207 -10.29 -8.78 -16.16
C LYS A 207 -10.23 -9.58 -17.47
N ILE A 208 -10.60 -10.87 -17.42
CA ILE A 208 -10.57 -11.78 -18.59
C ILE A 208 -11.76 -11.51 -19.54
N ARG A 209 -12.83 -10.83 -19.07
CA ARG A 209 -14.05 -10.56 -19.84
C ARG A 209 -14.13 -9.15 -20.46
N LYS A 210 -13.05 -8.37 -20.39
CA LYS A 210 -12.87 -7.07 -21.08
C LYS A 210 -11.75 -7.17 -22.09
#